data_5ccde3522e7b0cfbfbd317c15598d3aa
#
_entry.id   5ccde3522e7b0cfbfbd317c15598d3aa
#
_cell.length_a   1.000
_cell.length_b   1.000
_cell.length_c   1.000
_cell.angle_alpha   90.00
_cell.angle_beta   90.00
_cell.angle_gamma   90.00
#
_symmetry.space_group_name_H-M   'P 1'
#
loop_
_entity.id
_entity.type
_entity.pdbx_description
1 polymer ?
#
loop_
_entity_poly.entity_id
_entity_poly.type
_entity_poly.pdbx_seq_one_letter_code
_entity_poly.pdbx_strand_id
1 'polypeptide(L)'
;MLILTPLMTPEPWAFATGFPLAHGGQEGNTRRERQPASATGLEPTRTRKHAMKPETIAKARKMLSSVLLDGLSYREAGAPFGVGRSTVERSIKSLVLEVARERGIPELDEDGLSCLPRLRQFREPVLRAVADYIPVHPRRKRLTLLEPDEIAAGANRVRLRSENANRDVALIYVLFCTGAKPIEIARLEVRDYLNSDGSIRERSEMRPETAVNGRSRPMFFTSSRACAAVDAYLVERRRRKLGVAVPASGFDAYRGLDPSSALFLTEGGWPFEIGGRGPNDQRETCRLMIATLRSIFKRAGWTGVTAQSARRVVARRLADKGADGAQVGEILGLSSSRAVRRLLGSNRRPLENLARELV
;
A
#
# COMPACT_ATOMS: atom_id res chain seq x y z
N MET A 1 -52.03 -46.08 -22.23
CA MET A 1 -52.96 -44.95 -22.22
C MET A 1 -52.12 -43.67 -22.07
N LEU A 2 -51.86 -43.03 -23.22
CA LEU A 2 -51.03 -41.85 -23.37
C LEU A 2 -51.85 -40.61 -23.01
N ILE A 3 -51.28 -39.69 -22.18
CA ILE A 3 -51.77 -38.30 -22.16
C ILE A 3 -50.57 -37.38 -22.29
N LEU A 4 -50.50 -36.76 -23.44
CA LEU A 4 -49.61 -35.64 -23.83
C LEU A 4 -50.14 -34.36 -23.21
N THR A 5 -49.31 -33.53 -22.63
CA THR A 5 -49.57 -32.15 -22.29
C THR A 5 -48.59 -31.24 -23.02
N PRO A 6 -49.01 -30.05 -23.47
CA PRO A 6 -48.28 -29.26 -24.47
C PRO A 6 -47.27 -28.29 -23.90
N LEU A 7 -46.26 -28.02 -24.74
CA LEU A 7 -45.24 -27.00 -24.61
C LEU A 7 -45.85 -25.57 -24.56
N MET A 8 -45.45 -24.77 -23.61
CA MET A 8 -45.62 -23.33 -23.62
C MET A 8 -44.30 -22.64 -24.07
N THR A 9 -44.38 -21.91 -25.16
CA THR A 9 -43.33 -21.03 -25.68
C THR A 9 -43.37 -19.70 -24.94
N PRO A 10 -42.23 -19.03 -24.68
CA PRO A 10 -42.22 -17.65 -24.18
C PRO A 10 -42.25 -16.66 -25.35
N GLU A 11 -43.08 -15.64 -25.20
CA GLU A 11 -43.23 -14.50 -26.10
C GLU A 11 -42.06 -13.49 -25.97
N PRO A 12 -41.75 -12.74 -27.04
CA PRO A 12 -40.67 -11.75 -27.05
C PRO A 12 -41.15 -10.36 -26.64
N TRP A 13 -40.40 -9.69 -25.77
CA TRP A 13 -40.65 -8.31 -25.39
C TRP A 13 -40.12 -7.34 -26.46
N ALA A 14 -41.02 -6.54 -27.00
CA ALA A 14 -40.79 -5.50 -27.99
C ALA A 14 -40.21 -4.25 -27.35
N PHE A 15 -39.25 -3.65 -28.05
CA PHE A 15 -38.74 -2.28 -27.83
C PHE A 15 -39.84 -1.24 -28.06
N ALA A 16 -39.99 -0.27 -27.17
CA ALA A 16 -40.71 0.97 -27.41
C ALA A 16 -39.74 2.15 -27.29
N THR A 17 -39.41 2.70 -28.43
CA THR A 17 -38.79 4.02 -28.62
C THR A 17 -39.83 5.14 -28.38
N GLY A 18 -39.43 6.18 -27.69
CA GLY A 18 -40.26 7.38 -27.57
C GLY A 18 -39.51 8.54 -26.94
N PHE A 19 -38.82 9.34 -27.75
CA PHE A 19 -38.44 10.72 -27.41
C PHE A 19 -39.56 11.68 -27.73
N PRO A 20 -39.76 12.73 -26.96
CA PRO A 20 -40.29 13.98 -27.48
C PRO A 20 -39.26 15.12 -27.42
N LEU A 21 -39.07 15.74 -28.57
CA LEU A 21 -38.52 17.07 -28.73
C LEU A 21 -39.54 18.12 -28.20
N ALA A 22 -39.10 19.11 -27.45
CA ALA A 22 -39.84 20.34 -27.25
C ALA A 22 -38.91 21.55 -27.28
N HIS A 23 -39.36 22.51 -28.05
CA HIS A 23 -38.78 23.80 -28.43
C HIS A 23 -38.61 24.79 -27.28
N GLY A 24 -37.58 25.60 -27.35
CA GLY A 24 -37.53 27.06 -27.49
C GLY A 24 -38.02 27.89 -26.30
N GLY A 25 -37.17 28.74 -25.77
CA GLY A 25 -37.52 29.89 -24.93
C GLY A 25 -36.26 30.62 -24.48
N GLN A 26 -36.06 31.78 -25.11
CA GLN A 26 -35.00 32.75 -24.86
C GLN A 26 -35.19 33.51 -23.54
N GLU A 27 -34.07 34.14 -23.12
CA GLU A 27 -33.91 35.36 -22.33
C GLU A 27 -33.74 35.26 -20.82
N GLY A 28 -32.63 35.85 -20.38
CA GLY A 28 -32.40 36.16 -18.99
C GLY A 28 -30.89 36.29 -18.61
N ASN A 29 -30.19 37.21 -19.30
CA ASN A 29 -28.81 37.58 -18.98
C ASN A 29 -28.80 38.45 -17.70
N THR A 30 -28.47 37.88 -16.55
CA THR A 30 -28.08 38.66 -15.37
C THR A 30 -26.64 38.29 -14.95
N ARG A 31 -25.75 39.17 -15.36
CA ARG A 31 -24.37 39.28 -14.92
C ARG A 31 -24.33 39.43 -13.39
N ARG A 32 -24.06 38.34 -12.67
CA ARG A 32 -23.64 38.42 -11.26
C ARG A 32 -22.14 38.71 -11.21
N GLU A 33 -21.83 39.92 -10.82
CA GLU A 33 -20.48 40.34 -10.41
C GLU A 33 -19.95 39.38 -9.33
N ARG A 34 -18.84 38.73 -9.66
CA ARG A 34 -18.07 37.95 -8.66
C ARG A 34 -17.21 38.94 -7.88
N GLN A 35 -17.57 39.17 -6.63
CA GLN A 35 -16.66 39.76 -5.66
C GLN A 35 -15.41 38.89 -5.49
N PRO A 36 -14.20 39.45 -5.34
CA PRO A 36 -12.98 38.66 -5.09
C PRO A 36 -13.05 38.07 -3.68
N ALA A 37 -13.09 36.74 -3.61
CA ALA A 37 -12.94 36.02 -2.36
C ALA A 37 -11.51 36.27 -1.83
N SER A 38 -11.45 36.80 -0.61
CA SER A 38 -10.26 36.99 0.19
C SER A 38 -9.42 35.71 0.31
N ALA A 39 -8.16 35.82 -0.12
CA ALA A 39 -7.16 34.78 0.05
C ALA A 39 -6.78 34.66 1.53
N THR A 40 -7.28 33.65 2.22
CA THR A 40 -6.68 33.13 3.46
C THR A 40 -7.16 31.69 3.63
N GLY A 41 -6.42 30.79 3.02
CA GLY A 41 -6.58 29.35 3.16
C GLY A 41 -5.28 28.68 2.76
N LEU A 42 -4.27 28.72 3.65
CA LEU A 42 -3.09 27.88 3.55
C LEU A 42 -3.56 26.41 3.58
N GLU A 43 -3.60 25.79 2.39
CA GLU A 43 -3.77 24.34 2.29
C GLU A 43 -2.70 23.63 3.12
N PRO A 44 -3.06 22.55 3.86
CA PRO A 44 -2.10 21.82 4.66
C PRO A 44 -1.07 21.18 3.73
N THR A 45 0.15 21.67 3.81
CA THR A 45 1.36 21.17 3.16
C THR A 45 1.39 19.65 3.12
N ARG A 46 1.40 19.08 1.91
CA ARG A 46 1.68 17.67 1.62
C ARG A 46 2.88 17.21 2.44
N THR A 47 2.65 16.29 3.36
CA THR A 47 3.61 15.71 4.29
C THR A 47 4.91 15.32 3.56
N ARG A 48 6.03 15.89 4.00
CA ARG A 48 7.39 15.62 3.54
C ARG A 48 7.69 14.12 3.54
N LYS A 49 7.82 13.53 2.37
CA LYS A 49 8.42 12.20 2.21
C LYS A 49 9.93 12.36 2.33
N HIS A 50 10.50 11.95 3.47
CA HIS A 50 11.92 11.72 3.73
C HIS A 50 12.91 12.75 3.16
N ALA A 51 13.43 13.64 4.02
CA ALA A 51 14.62 14.41 3.73
C ALA A 51 15.77 13.48 3.27
N MET A 52 16.50 13.89 2.26
CA MET A 52 17.62 13.12 1.72
C MET A 52 18.72 12.98 2.79
N LYS A 53 19.42 11.85 2.82
CA LYS A 53 20.56 11.67 3.71
C LYS A 53 21.73 12.59 3.30
N PRO A 54 22.55 13.11 4.23
CA PRO A 54 23.68 13.99 3.92
C PRO A 54 24.60 13.43 2.84
N GLU A 55 24.93 12.13 2.92
CA GLU A 55 25.75 11.45 1.90
C GLU A 55 25.08 11.43 0.52
N THR A 56 23.77 11.27 0.48
CA THR A 56 22.99 11.27 -0.77
C THR A 56 22.93 12.67 -1.37
N ILE A 57 22.80 13.70 -0.52
CA ILE A 57 22.85 15.11 -0.93
C ILE A 57 24.22 15.47 -1.48
N ALA A 58 25.30 15.08 -0.81
CA ALA A 58 26.66 15.34 -1.29
C ALA A 58 26.90 14.70 -2.68
N LYS A 59 26.44 13.46 -2.88
CA LYS A 59 26.50 12.80 -4.19
C LYS A 59 25.63 13.51 -5.24
N ALA A 60 24.39 13.83 -4.89
CA ALA A 60 23.47 14.51 -5.80
C ALA A 60 23.97 15.90 -6.20
N ARG A 61 24.61 16.63 -5.26
CA ARG A 61 25.23 17.94 -5.51
C ARG A 61 26.38 17.82 -6.50
N LYS A 62 27.30 16.84 -6.33
CA LYS A 62 28.39 16.61 -7.29
C LYS A 62 27.86 16.27 -8.68
N MET A 63 26.89 15.34 -8.77
CA MET A 63 26.24 15.01 -10.04
C MET A 63 25.54 16.20 -10.69
N LEU A 64 24.86 17.05 -9.90
CA LEU A 64 24.23 18.28 -10.39
C LEU A 64 25.26 19.27 -10.92
N SER A 65 26.37 19.49 -10.21
CA SER A 65 27.47 20.36 -10.66
C SER A 65 28.03 19.87 -12.00
N SER A 66 28.34 18.59 -12.15
CA SER A 66 28.83 18.02 -13.41
C SER A 66 27.84 18.19 -14.58
N VAL A 67 26.54 18.07 -14.30
CA VAL A 67 25.51 18.27 -15.34
C VAL A 67 25.33 19.73 -15.74
N LEU A 68 25.44 20.67 -14.77
CA LEU A 68 25.16 22.09 -15.02
C LEU A 68 26.40 22.90 -15.41
N LEU A 69 27.59 22.57 -14.87
CA LEU A 69 28.85 23.27 -15.15
C LEU A 69 29.63 22.62 -16.29
N ASP A 70 29.83 21.30 -16.22
CA ASP A 70 30.62 20.53 -17.18
C ASP A 70 29.80 20.11 -18.40
N GLY A 71 28.49 20.38 -18.41
CA GLY A 71 27.61 20.05 -19.53
C GLY A 71 27.33 18.54 -19.72
N LEU A 72 27.75 17.68 -18.77
CA LEU A 72 27.67 16.24 -18.88
C LEU A 72 26.22 15.76 -18.96
N SER A 73 26.01 14.63 -19.62
CA SER A 73 24.75 13.91 -19.58
C SER A 73 24.55 13.25 -18.21
N TYR A 74 23.30 12.92 -17.87
CA TYR A 74 23.01 12.17 -16.64
C TYR A 74 23.75 10.82 -16.55
N ARG A 75 24.05 10.18 -17.68
CA ARG A 75 24.81 8.92 -17.73
C ARG A 75 26.28 9.14 -17.35
N GLU A 76 26.90 10.14 -17.93
CA GLU A 76 28.30 10.51 -17.67
C GLU A 76 28.49 11.00 -16.23
N ALA A 77 27.60 11.87 -15.74
CA ALA A 77 27.62 12.34 -14.35
C ALA A 77 27.40 11.23 -13.32
N GLY A 78 26.77 10.12 -13.70
CA GLY A 78 26.57 8.95 -12.84
C GLY A 78 27.72 7.96 -12.81
N ALA A 79 28.54 7.93 -13.86
CA ALA A 79 29.61 6.94 -14.03
C ALA A 79 30.61 6.91 -12.85
N PRO A 80 31.12 8.04 -12.31
CA PRO A 80 32.04 8.04 -11.17
C PRO A 80 31.44 7.47 -9.88
N PHE A 81 30.10 7.42 -9.80
CA PHE A 81 29.37 6.93 -8.62
C PHE A 81 28.79 5.52 -8.83
N GLY A 82 29.03 4.90 -9.97
CA GLY A 82 28.47 3.59 -10.32
C GLY A 82 26.92 3.58 -10.40
N VAL A 83 26.30 4.70 -10.78
CA VAL A 83 24.83 4.81 -10.83
C VAL A 83 24.33 5.12 -12.24
N GLY A 84 23.20 4.50 -12.61
CA GLY A 84 22.60 4.67 -13.92
C GLY A 84 21.86 6.02 -14.07
N ARG A 85 21.62 6.42 -15.34
CA ARG A 85 20.93 7.66 -15.75
C ARG A 85 19.67 7.98 -14.90
N SER A 86 18.76 7.02 -14.77
CA SER A 86 17.50 7.23 -14.03
C SER A 86 17.71 7.51 -12.54
N THR A 87 18.79 6.99 -11.95
CA THR A 87 19.14 7.25 -10.55
C THR A 87 19.69 8.67 -10.39
N VAL A 88 20.55 9.11 -11.31
CA VAL A 88 21.08 10.48 -11.34
C VAL A 88 19.95 11.49 -11.49
N GLU A 89 19.11 11.31 -12.50
CA GLU A 89 17.96 12.18 -12.77
C GLU A 89 17.05 12.30 -11.53
N ARG A 90 16.70 11.16 -10.90
CA ARG A 90 15.87 11.15 -9.69
C ARG A 90 16.55 11.85 -8.51
N SER A 91 17.85 11.63 -8.33
CA SER A 91 18.61 12.24 -7.24
C SER A 91 18.71 13.75 -7.39
N ILE A 92 19.01 14.24 -8.60
CA ILE A 92 19.05 15.65 -8.90
C ILE A 92 17.69 16.30 -8.71
N LYS A 93 16.63 15.76 -9.32
CA LYS A 93 15.25 16.26 -9.17
C LYS A 93 14.82 16.30 -7.68
N SER A 94 15.14 15.25 -6.92
CA SER A 94 14.80 15.22 -5.49
C SER A 94 15.52 16.30 -4.70
N LEU A 95 16.80 16.53 -4.98
CA LEU A 95 17.59 17.57 -4.32
C LEU A 95 17.06 18.97 -4.65
N VAL A 96 16.90 19.28 -5.93
CA VAL A 96 16.45 20.61 -6.38
C VAL A 96 15.04 20.92 -5.86
N LEU A 97 14.10 19.94 -5.91
CA LEU A 97 12.76 20.10 -5.34
C LEU A 97 12.76 20.29 -3.82
N GLU A 98 13.65 19.61 -3.09
CA GLU A 98 13.76 19.76 -1.64
C GLU A 98 14.29 21.15 -1.28
N VAL A 99 15.31 21.63 -1.99
CA VAL A 99 15.88 22.97 -1.82
C VAL A 99 14.87 24.07 -2.19
N ALA A 100 14.18 23.92 -3.31
CA ALA A 100 13.17 24.88 -3.74
C ALA A 100 12.01 25.02 -2.75
N ARG A 101 11.59 23.92 -2.12
CA ARG A 101 10.54 23.94 -1.10
C ARG A 101 10.97 24.55 0.22
N GLU A 102 12.25 24.44 0.59
CA GLU A 102 12.75 24.95 1.86
C GLU A 102 13.24 26.39 1.80
N ARG A 103 13.83 26.77 0.68
CA ARG A 103 14.48 28.09 0.53
C ARG A 103 13.90 28.94 -0.60
N GLY A 104 13.10 28.32 -1.49
CA GLY A 104 12.76 28.91 -2.77
C GLY A 104 13.96 28.92 -3.73
N ILE A 105 13.71 28.84 -5.02
CA ILE A 105 14.71 29.14 -6.06
C ILE A 105 14.09 30.24 -6.91
N PRO A 106 14.65 31.44 -6.94
CA PRO A 106 14.09 32.55 -7.73
C PRO A 106 13.86 32.11 -9.17
N GLU A 107 12.76 32.55 -9.77
CA GLU A 107 12.40 32.36 -11.18
C GLU A 107 12.10 30.90 -11.63
N LEU A 108 12.10 29.94 -10.73
CA LEU A 108 11.78 28.55 -11.03
C LEU A 108 10.52 28.10 -10.28
N ASP A 109 9.50 27.74 -11.06
CA ASP A 109 8.30 27.08 -10.57
C ASP A 109 8.49 25.55 -10.41
N GLU A 110 7.54 24.85 -9.78
CA GLU A 110 7.65 23.40 -9.56
C GLU A 110 7.77 22.60 -10.87
N ASP A 111 7.18 23.04 -11.97
CA ASP A 111 7.25 22.38 -13.27
C ASP A 111 8.62 22.59 -13.93
N GLY A 112 9.21 23.77 -13.80
CA GLY A 112 10.57 24.07 -14.27
C GLY A 112 11.67 23.29 -13.56
N LEU A 113 11.47 22.95 -12.27
CA LEU A 113 12.42 22.17 -11.47
C LEU A 113 12.58 20.72 -11.91
N SER A 114 11.65 20.20 -12.70
CA SER A 114 11.68 18.82 -13.20
C SER A 114 12.30 18.69 -14.58
N CYS A 115 12.63 19.79 -15.27
CA CYS A 115 13.08 19.84 -16.64
C CYS A 115 14.56 20.24 -16.74
N LEU A 116 15.42 19.36 -17.31
CA LEU A 116 16.86 19.64 -17.45
C LEU A 116 17.19 20.91 -18.25
N PRO A 117 16.54 21.23 -19.39
CA PRO A 117 16.75 22.48 -20.11
C PRO A 117 16.53 23.72 -19.23
N ARG A 118 15.48 23.71 -18.41
CA ARG A 118 15.19 24.79 -17.46
C ARG A 118 16.24 24.88 -16.36
N LEU A 119 16.69 23.75 -15.80
CA LEU A 119 17.78 23.73 -14.80
C LEU A 119 19.07 24.28 -15.38
N ARG A 120 19.37 24.03 -16.66
CA ARG A 120 20.55 24.61 -17.36
C ARG A 120 20.39 26.11 -17.62
N GLN A 121 19.19 26.54 -17.97
CA GLN A 121 18.90 27.99 -18.16
C GLN A 121 19.08 28.77 -16.87
N PHE A 122 18.67 28.21 -15.74
CA PHE A 122 18.77 28.85 -14.41
C PHE A 122 19.87 28.23 -13.54
N ARG A 123 21.00 27.83 -14.18
CA ARG A 123 22.12 27.13 -13.51
C ARG A 123 22.66 27.87 -12.28
N GLU A 124 22.84 29.17 -12.38
CA GLU A 124 23.41 29.99 -11.31
C GLU A 124 22.54 30.04 -10.05
N PRO A 125 21.23 30.40 -10.12
CA PRO A 125 20.33 30.36 -8.98
C PRO A 125 20.23 28.95 -8.36
N VAL A 126 20.20 27.92 -9.20
CA VAL A 126 20.09 26.51 -8.73
C VAL A 126 21.36 26.10 -7.97
N LEU A 127 22.54 26.34 -8.54
CA LEU A 127 23.83 26.00 -7.92
C LEU A 127 24.01 26.74 -6.60
N ARG A 128 23.70 28.05 -6.57
CA ARG A 128 23.79 28.88 -5.35
C ARG A 128 22.84 28.35 -4.27
N ALA A 129 21.59 28.03 -4.60
CA ALA A 129 20.62 27.52 -3.64
C ALA A 129 21.03 26.17 -3.09
N VAL A 130 21.69 25.31 -3.89
CA VAL A 130 22.12 23.97 -3.51
C VAL A 130 23.46 23.96 -2.77
N ALA A 131 24.34 24.95 -3.00
CA ALA A 131 25.72 24.96 -2.46
C ALA A 131 25.75 24.80 -0.94
N ASP A 132 24.99 25.63 -0.22
CA ASP A 132 24.97 25.69 1.24
C ASP A 132 23.74 24.99 1.85
N TYR A 133 23.08 24.14 1.07
CA TYR A 133 21.89 23.46 1.55
C TYR A 133 22.25 22.39 2.56
N ILE A 134 21.84 22.59 3.79
CA ILE A 134 21.88 21.59 4.86
C ILE A 134 20.42 21.19 5.15
N PRO A 135 20.06 19.93 4.92
CA PRO A 135 18.69 19.49 5.15
C PRO A 135 18.34 19.59 6.63
N VAL A 136 17.24 20.24 6.93
CA VAL A 136 16.62 20.13 8.24
C VAL A 136 15.98 18.75 8.32
N HIS A 137 16.69 17.80 8.90
CA HIS A 137 16.13 16.47 9.10
C HIS A 137 14.92 16.57 10.03
N PRO A 138 13.70 16.35 9.53
CA PRO A 138 12.58 16.20 10.44
C PRO A 138 12.94 15.03 11.35
N ARG A 139 12.89 15.27 12.69
CA ARG A 139 13.02 14.18 13.67
C ARG A 139 12.19 13.02 13.13
N ARG A 140 12.83 11.87 12.87
CA ARG A 140 12.09 10.66 12.44
C ARG A 140 10.92 10.52 13.38
N LYS A 141 9.69 10.71 12.88
CA LYS A 141 8.50 10.43 13.68
C LYS A 141 8.72 9.03 14.24
N ARG A 142 8.78 8.92 15.56
CA ARG A 142 8.84 7.61 16.23
C ARG A 142 7.70 6.81 15.61
N LEU A 143 8.03 5.69 14.99
CA LEU A 143 7.01 4.80 14.46
C LEU A 143 6.15 4.41 15.65
N THR A 144 4.92 4.88 15.66
CA THR A 144 3.94 4.46 16.64
C THR A 144 3.72 2.97 16.39
N LEU A 145 4.21 2.14 17.29
CA LEU A 145 3.91 0.73 17.30
C LEU A 145 2.48 0.63 17.82
N LEU A 146 1.57 0.23 16.95
CA LEU A 146 0.18 0.07 17.36
C LEU A 146 0.03 -1.09 18.33
N GLU A 147 -0.54 -0.83 19.50
CA GLU A 147 -0.87 -1.85 20.47
C GLU A 147 -2.12 -2.67 20.07
N PRO A 148 -2.33 -3.88 20.63
CA PRO A 148 -3.49 -4.73 20.29
C PRO A 148 -4.81 -4.01 20.36
N ASP A 149 -5.01 -3.18 21.39
CA ASP A 149 -6.25 -2.45 21.62
C ASP A 149 -6.41 -1.28 20.64
N GLU A 150 -5.30 -0.65 20.22
CA GLU A 150 -5.33 0.37 19.17
C GLU A 150 -5.69 -0.25 17.81
N ILE A 151 -5.24 -1.50 17.53
CA ILE A 151 -5.63 -2.25 16.34
C ILE A 151 -7.12 -2.57 16.40
N ALA A 152 -7.63 -3.06 17.53
CA ALA A 152 -9.03 -3.37 17.71
C ALA A 152 -9.92 -2.12 17.59
N ALA A 153 -9.52 -1.01 18.22
CA ALA A 153 -10.22 0.27 18.10
C ALA A 153 -10.21 0.80 16.64
N GLY A 154 -9.09 0.64 15.93
CA GLY A 154 -9.01 0.98 14.51
C GLY A 154 -9.90 0.11 13.64
N ALA A 155 -9.93 -1.20 13.88
CA ALA A 155 -10.81 -2.15 13.19
C ALA A 155 -12.29 -1.80 13.40
N ASN A 156 -12.68 -1.41 14.62
CA ASN A 156 -14.05 -0.96 14.91
C ASN A 156 -14.40 0.33 14.13
N ARG A 157 -13.47 1.30 14.05
CA ARG A 157 -13.69 2.50 13.23
C ARG A 157 -13.87 2.15 11.73
N VAL A 158 -13.10 1.19 11.22
CA VAL A 158 -13.25 0.70 9.84
C VAL A 158 -14.60 0.03 9.64
N ARG A 159 -15.03 -0.81 10.60
CA ARG A 159 -16.35 -1.47 10.53
C ARG A 159 -17.50 -0.47 10.37
N LEU A 160 -17.40 0.69 11.01
CA LEU A 160 -18.43 1.74 10.95
C LEU A 160 -18.34 2.64 9.71
N ARG A 161 -17.19 2.66 9.02
CA ARG A 161 -16.91 3.65 7.95
C ARG A 161 -16.65 3.01 6.59
N SER A 162 -16.59 1.71 6.49
CA SER A 162 -16.31 1.01 5.24
C SER A 162 -17.55 0.34 4.69
N GLU A 163 -17.78 0.49 3.38
CA GLU A 163 -18.81 -0.24 2.63
C GLU A 163 -18.50 -1.74 2.55
N ASN A 164 -17.21 -2.10 2.57
CA ASN A 164 -16.74 -3.49 2.58
C ASN A 164 -16.17 -3.86 3.96
N ALA A 165 -16.96 -3.59 5.02
CA ALA A 165 -16.51 -3.64 6.40
C ALA A 165 -15.86 -4.98 6.80
N ASN A 166 -16.49 -6.10 6.48
CA ASN A 166 -15.98 -7.42 6.86
C ASN A 166 -14.64 -7.72 6.16
N ARG A 167 -14.52 -7.43 4.86
CA ARG A 167 -13.26 -7.58 4.12
C ARG A 167 -12.15 -6.72 4.71
N ASP A 168 -12.44 -5.45 4.93
CA ASP A 168 -11.45 -4.47 5.36
C ASP A 168 -10.96 -4.75 6.79
N VAL A 169 -11.84 -5.20 7.67
CA VAL A 169 -11.48 -5.65 9.02
C VAL A 169 -10.66 -6.95 8.98
N ALA A 170 -11.03 -7.90 8.13
CA ALA A 170 -10.25 -9.12 7.94
C ALA A 170 -8.85 -8.82 7.40
N LEU A 171 -8.71 -7.90 6.43
CA LEU A 171 -7.41 -7.45 5.91
C LEU A 171 -6.53 -6.82 7.01
N ILE A 172 -7.09 -6.03 7.93
CA ILE A 172 -6.37 -5.50 9.09
C ILE A 172 -5.80 -6.65 9.91
N TYR A 173 -6.66 -7.56 10.35
CA TYR A 173 -6.24 -8.61 11.26
C TYR A 173 -5.26 -9.59 10.61
N VAL A 174 -5.45 -9.99 9.35
CA VAL A 174 -4.49 -10.84 8.64
C VAL A 174 -3.13 -10.14 8.49
N LEU A 175 -3.10 -8.86 8.17
CA LEU A 175 -1.87 -8.09 8.07
C LEU A 175 -1.09 -8.04 9.40
N PHE A 176 -1.79 -7.80 10.52
CA PHE A 176 -1.16 -7.71 11.86
C PHE A 176 -0.96 -9.07 12.54
N CYS A 177 -1.60 -10.14 12.07
CA CYS A 177 -1.39 -11.52 12.53
C CYS A 177 -0.19 -12.16 11.83
N THR A 178 -0.11 -12.03 10.51
CA THR A 178 0.89 -12.75 9.70
C THR A 178 2.13 -11.92 9.36
N GLY A 179 2.04 -10.59 9.40
CA GLY A 179 3.07 -9.70 8.88
C GLY A 179 3.33 -9.88 7.38
N ALA A 180 2.41 -10.45 6.62
CA ALA A 180 2.53 -10.66 5.19
C ALA A 180 2.63 -9.34 4.42
N LYS A 181 3.25 -9.37 3.25
CA LYS A 181 3.30 -8.21 2.35
C LYS A 181 1.96 -8.08 1.59
N PRO A 182 1.58 -6.87 1.15
CA PRO A 182 0.32 -6.69 0.42
C PRO A 182 0.14 -7.63 -0.77
N ILE A 183 1.19 -7.89 -1.52
CA ILE A 183 1.15 -8.81 -2.67
C ILE A 183 1.00 -10.28 -2.22
N GLU A 184 1.59 -10.65 -1.09
CA GLU A 184 1.41 -11.98 -0.51
C GLU A 184 -0.03 -12.18 -0.05
N ILE A 185 -0.63 -11.18 0.60
CA ILE A 185 -2.06 -11.21 0.99
C ILE A 185 -2.97 -11.32 -0.25
N ALA A 186 -2.62 -10.62 -1.34
CA ALA A 186 -3.38 -10.71 -2.59
C ALA A 186 -3.33 -12.09 -3.25
N ARG A 187 -2.27 -12.87 -2.98
CA ARG A 187 -2.05 -14.23 -3.50
C ARG A 187 -2.58 -15.34 -2.61
N LEU A 188 -3.00 -15.02 -1.38
CA LEU A 188 -3.61 -16.04 -0.50
C LEU A 188 -4.88 -16.58 -1.14
N GLU A 189 -5.06 -17.88 -1.02
CA GLU A 189 -6.22 -18.59 -1.47
C GLU A 189 -7.05 -19.10 -0.29
N VAL A 190 -8.29 -19.52 -0.53
CA VAL A 190 -9.18 -20.05 0.52
C VAL A 190 -8.55 -21.25 1.22
N ARG A 191 -7.87 -22.15 0.47
CA ARG A 191 -7.15 -23.32 1.02
C ARG A 191 -5.97 -22.95 1.91
N ASP A 192 -5.47 -21.72 1.87
CA ASP A 192 -4.40 -21.26 2.78
C ASP A 192 -4.97 -20.91 4.17
N TYR A 193 -6.31 -20.71 4.28
CA TYR A 193 -6.99 -20.38 5.52
C TYR A 193 -7.89 -21.52 6.03
N LEU A 194 -8.55 -22.25 5.14
CA LEU A 194 -9.46 -23.36 5.49
C LEU A 194 -8.85 -24.72 5.16
N ASN A 195 -9.21 -25.72 5.95
CA ASN A 195 -9.10 -27.13 5.61
C ASN A 195 -10.29 -27.56 4.78
N SER A 196 -10.23 -28.74 4.16
CA SER A 196 -11.32 -29.29 3.33
C SER A 196 -12.60 -29.55 4.13
N ASP A 197 -12.50 -29.81 5.43
CA ASP A 197 -13.66 -29.97 6.33
C ASP A 197 -14.29 -28.64 6.77
N GLY A 198 -13.75 -27.52 6.30
CA GLY A 198 -14.19 -26.17 6.65
C GLY A 198 -13.65 -25.64 7.98
N SER A 199 -12.82 -26.38 8.68
CA SER A 199 -12.11 -25.91 9.87
C SER A 199 -11.02 -24.89 9.49
N ILE A 200 -10.63 -24.03 10.44
CA ILE A 200 -9.53 -23.07 10.22
C ILE A 200 -8.21 -23.82 10.23
N ARG A 201 -7.37 -23.54 9.26
CA ARG A 201 -5.99 -24.02 9.20
C ARG A 201 -5.11 -23.15 10.09
N GLU A 202 -5.13 -23.39 11.39
CA GLU A 202 -4.38 -22.59 12.38
C GLU A 202 -2.88 -22.57 12.07
N ARG A 203 -2.31 -23.71 11.67
CA ARG A 203 -0.93 -23.83 11.21
C ARG A 203 -0.93 -23.99 9.70
N SER A 204 -0.75 -22.90 9.02
CA SER A 204 -0.74 -22.80 7.56
C SER A 204 0.67 -22.52 7.05
N GLU A 205 0.78 -22.38 5.75
CA GLU A 205 2.02 -22.12 5.05
C GLU A 205 1.84 -21.01 4.02
N MET A 206 2.75 -20.06 4.00
CA MET A 206 2.91 -19.16 2.88
C MET A 206 3.63 -19.94 1.78
N ARG A 207 2.87 -20.41 0.79
CA ARG A 207 3.39 -21.23 -0.32
C ARG A 207 4.43 -20.48 -1.14
N PRO A 208 5.37 -21.17 -1.85
CA PRO A 208 6.39 -20.52 -2.68
C PRO A 208 5.79 -19.55 -3.71
N GLU A 209 4.65 -19.89 -4.33
CA GLU A 209 3.96 -19.08 -5.34
C GLU A 209 3.36 -17.81 -4.73
N THR A 210 2.98 -17.88 -3.47
CA THR A 210 2.43 -16.76 -2.69
C THR A 210 3.53 -15.84 -2.19
N ALA A 211 4.67 -16.42 -1.78
CA ALA A 211 5.79 -15.70 -1.21
C ALA A 211 6.55 -14.87 -2.24
N VAL A 212 6.85 -13.60 -1.92
CA VAL A 212 7.59 -12.68 -2.82
C VAL A 212 9.01 -13.17 -3.13
N ASN A 213 9.61 -13.93 -2.24
CA ASN A 213 10.96 -14.49 -2.41
C ASN A 213 10.97 -15.92 -2.93
N GLY A 214 9.81 -16.47 -3.31
CA GLY A 214 9.69 -17.84 -3.82
C GLY A 214 10.03 -18.94 -2.80
N ARG A 215 10.07 -18.61 -1.50
CA ARG A 215 10.38 -19.58 -0.44
C ARG A 215 9.18 -19.70 0.49
N SER A 216 8.80 -20.94 0.77
CA SER A 216 7.76 -21.22 1.74
C SER A 216 8.18 -20.78 3.15
N ARG A 217 7.19 -20.50 3.97
CA ARG A 217 7.38 -20.20 5.40
C ARG A 217 6.12 -20.47 6.20
N PRO A 218 6.24 -20.75 7.50
CA PRO A 218 5.07 -20.95 8.35
C PRO A 218 4.23 -19.69 8.44
N MET A 219 2.93 -19.87 8.48
CA MET A 219 1.92 -18.82 8.68
C MET A 219 0.89 -19.34 9.69
N PHE A 220 0.52 -18.49 10.65
CA PHE A 220 -0.35 -18.91 11.74
C PHE A 220 -1.62 -18.06 11.81
N PHE A 221 -2.78 -18.74 11.91
CA PHE A 221 -4.08 -18.16 12.16
C PHE A 221 -4.59 -18.56 13.55
N THR A 222 -3.84 -18.19 14.58
CA THR A 222 -4.12 -18.54 15.99
C THR A 222 -4.81 -17.41 16.77
N SER A 223 -4.96 -16.22 16.16
CA SER A 223 -5.63 -15.10 16.79
C SER A 223 -7.14 -15.22 16.62
N SER A 224 -7.88 -15.38 17.72
CA SER A 224 -9.35 -15.45 17.71
C SER A 224 -10.01 -14.25 17.01
N ARG A 225 -9.46 -13.03 17.21
CA ARG A 225 -9.93 -11.80 16.54
C ARG A 225 -9.72 -11.87 15.02
N ALA A 226 -8.57 -12.42 14.58
CA ALA A 226 -8.27 -12.57 13.16
C ALA A 226 -9.20 -13.63 12.52
N CYS A 227 -9.35 -14.77 13.17
CA CYS A 227 -10.22 -15.84 12.72
C CYS A 227 -11.69 -15.38 12.61
N ALA A 228 -12.21 -14.74 13.65
CA ALA A 228 -13.58 -14.22 13.63
C ALA A 228 -13.81 -13.17 12.51
N ALA A 229 -12.81 -12.33 12.23
CA ALA A 229 -12.90 -11.33 11.18
C ALA A 229 -12.87 -11.97 9.77
N VAL A 230 -12.00 -12.95 9.54
CA VAL A 230 -11.93 -13.66 8.25
C VAL A 230 -13.19 -14.50 8.07
N ASP A 231 -13.66 -15.18 9.09
CA ASP A 231 -14.90 -15.97 9.03
C ASP A 231 -16.12 -15.11 8.68
N ALA A 232 -16.28 -13.95 9.32
CA ALA A 232 -17.34 -13.00 8.99
C ALA A 232 -17.27 -12.55 7.51
N TYR A 233 -16.07 -12.35 7.00
CA TYR A 233 -15.87 -12.00 5.60
C TYR A 233 -16.21 -13.18 4.66
N LEU A 234 -15.81 -14.41 4.98
CA LEU A 234 -16.11 -15.58 4.16
C LEU A 234 -17.61 -15.90 4.13
N VAL A 235 -18.32 -15.71 5.27
CA VAL A 235 -19.79 -15.80 5.31
C VAL A 235 -20.43 -14.78 4.37
N GLU A 236 -19.94 -13.53 4.36
CA GLU A 236 -20.43 -12.51 3.41
C GLU A 236 -20.15 -12.91 1.96
N ARG A 237 -18.94 -13.40 1.65
CA ARG A 237 -18.58 -13.90 0.31
C ARG A 237 -19.54 -14.97 -0.17
N ARG A 238 -19.81 -15.96 0.68
CA ARG A 238 -20.76 -17.05 0.37
C ARG A 238 -22.16 -16.50 0.10
N ARG A 239 -22.65 -15.60 0.95
CA ARG A 239 -23.96 -14.94 0.75
C ARG A 239 -24.02 -14.16 -0.58
N ARG A 240 -22.94 -13.50 -0.97
CA ARG A 240 -22.82 -12.77 -2.23
C ARG A 240 -22.45 -13.66 -3.42
N LYS A 241 -22.31 -14.97 -3.23
CA LYS A 241 -21.89 -15.97 -4.24
C LYS A 241 -20.55 -15.61 -4.92
N LEU A 242 -19.60 -15.06 -4.18
CA LEU A 242 -18.28 -14.67 -4.69
C LEU A 242 -17.25 -15.78 -4.43
N GLY A 243 -16.71 -16.37 -5.49
CA GLY A 243 -15.74 -17.48 -5.40
C GLY A 243 -16.33 -18.73 -4.73
N VAL A 244 -17.57 -19.03 -5.04
CA VAL A 244 -18.28 -20.25 -4.59
C VAL A 244 -17.87 -21.41 -5.48
N ALA A 245 -17.60 -22.58 -4.90
CA ALA A 245 -17.36 -23.79 -5.65
C ALA A 245 -18.63 -24.22 -6.39
N VAL A 246 -18.48 -24.74 -7.60
CA VAL A 246 -19.57 -25.44 -8.26
C VAL A 246 -19.78 -26.77 -7.52
N PRO A 247 -20.98 -27.07 -7.01
CA PRO A 247 -21.23 -28.30 -6.24
C PRO A 247 -20.99 -29.50 -7.13
N ALA A 248 -19.88 -30.18 -6.98
CA ALA A 248 -19.64 -31.45 -7.68
C ALA A 248 -20.16 -32.67 -6.92
N SER A 249 -20.41 -32.55 -5.64
CA SER A 249 -20.99 -33.60 -4.78
C SER A 249 -21.33 -33.00 -3.42
N GLY A 250 -22.54 -33.14 -2.95
CA GLY A 250 -23.20 -32.69 -1.73
C GLY A 250 -22.45 -32.41 -0.43
N PHE A 251 -21.14 -32.18 -0.48
CA PHE A 251 -20.30 -31.86 0.65
C PHE A 251 -19.85 -30.38 0.53
N ASP A 252 -20.10 -29.58 1.55
CA ASP A 252 -19.67 -28.18 1.67
C ASP A 252 -18.17 -28.08 2.00
N ALA A 253 -17.31 -28.75 1.24
CA ALA A 253 -15.85 -28.62 1.36
C ALA A 253 -15.47 -27.15 1.33
N TYR A 254 -14.51 -26.74 2.16
CA TYR A 254 -14.09 -25.35 2.29
C TYR A 254 -15.25 -24.37 2.56
N ARG A 255 -16.28 -24.83 3.29
CA ARG A 255 -17.51 -24.05 3.54
C ARG A 255 -18.25 -23.63 2.25
N GLY A 256 -18.17 -24.42 1.19
CA GLY A 256 -18.79 -24.12 -0.11
C GLY A 256 -18.04 -23.05 -0.93
N LEU A 257 -16.81 -22.73 -0.59
CA LEU A 257 -15.95 -21.84 -1.37
C LEU A 257 -14.97 -22.64 -2.22
N ASP A 258 -14.59 -22.09 -3.37
CA ASP A 258 -13.53 -22.66 -4.20
C ASP A 258 -12.18 -22.52 -3.47
N PRO A 259 -11.47 -23.65 -3.18
CA PRO A 259 -10.19 -23.63 -2.47
C PRO A 259 -9.09 -22.85 -3.20
N SER A 260 -9.15 -22.77 -4.54
CA SER A 260 -8.19 -22.03 -5.38
C SER A 260 -8.57 -20.57 -5.57
N SER A 261 -9.77 -20.17 -5.17
CA SER A 261 -10.18 -18.77 -5.20
C SER A 261 -9.33 -17.93 -4.27
N ALA A 262 -8.94 -16.71 -4.71
CA ALA A 262 -8.23 -15.77 -3.85
C ALA A 262 -8.97 -15.55 -2.53
N LEU A 263 -8.24 -15.59 -1.39
CA LEU A 263 -8.84 -15.39 -0.06
C LEU A 263 -9.48 -14.01 0.06
N PHE A 264 -8.88 -12.99 -0.53
CA PHE A 264 -9.42 -11.63 -0.56
C PHE A 264 -9.76 -11.20 -1.97
N LEU A 265 -10.96 -10.69 -2.14
CA LEU A 265 -11.46 -10.17 -3.41
C LEU A 265 -11.62 -8.65 -3.37
N THR A 266 -11.58 -8.02 -4.52
CA THR A 266 -11.94 -6.61 -4.70
C THR A 266 -13.42 -6.39 -4.38
N GLU A 267 -13.88 -5.16 -4.41
CA GLU A 267 -15.30 -4.82 -4.24
C GLU A 267 -16.19 -5.48 -5.30
N GLY A 268 -15.70 -5.53 -6.54
CA GLY A 268 -16.38 -6.20 -7.65
C GLY A 268 -16.32 -7.73 -7.63
N GLY A 269 -15.72 -8.35 -6.60
CA GLY A 269 -15.64 -9.81 -6.48
C GLY A 269 -14.49 -10.46 -7.29
N TRP A 270 -13.56 -9.68 -7.83
CA TRP A 270 -12.41 -10.17 -8.59
C TRP A 270 -11.16 -10.29 -7.71
N PRO A 271 -10.23 -11.18 -8.03
CA PRO A 271 -8.91 -11.19 -7.41
C PRO A 271 -8.21 -9.84 -7.56
N PHE A 272 -7.35 -9.50 -6.62
CA PHE A 272 -6.50 -8.32 -6.72
C PHE A 272 -5.44 -8.53 -7.81
N GLU A 273 -5.46 -7.69 -8.84
CA GLU A 273 -4.54 -7.77 -9.96
C GLU A 273 -3.09 -7.53 -9.52
N ILE A 274 -2.20 -8.40 -10.00
CA ILE A 274 -0.76 -8.35 -9.75
C ILE A 274 -0.07 -8.01 -11.07
N GLY A 275 0.71 -6.95 -11.07
CA GLY A 275 1.41 -6.49 -12.27
C GLY A 275 2.77 -5.90 -11.96
N GLY A 276 3.61 -5.76 -12.98
CA GLY A 276 4.88 -5.05 -12.91
C GLY A 276 4.70 -3.54 -12.74
N ARG A 277 5.74 -2.85 -12.29
CA ARG A 277 5.74 -1.39 -12.18
C ARG A 277 5.82 -0.69 -13.53
N GLY A 278 6.22 -1.39 -14.57
CA GLY A 278 6.36 -0.91 -15.94
C GLY A 278 6.87 -2.01 -16.86
N PRO A 279 6.99 -1.76 -18.17
CA PRO A 279 7.34 -2.78 -19.16
C PRO A 279 8.68 -3.49 -18.91
N ASN A 280 9.61 -2.84 -18.19
CA ASN A 280 10.95 -3.36 -17.89
C ASN A 280 11.19 -3.66 -16.41
N ASP A 281 10.16 -3.58 -15.54
CA ASP A 281 10.33 -3.84 -14.11
C ASP A 281 9.77 -5.24 -13.78
N GLN A 282 10.68 -6.19 -13.58
CA GLN A 282 10.35 -7.56 -13.18
C GLN A 282 9.78 -7.66 -11.76
N ARG A 283 9.71 -6.55 -11.02
CA ARG A 283 9.16 -6.54 -9.66
C ARG A 283 7.65 -6.43 -9.68
N GLU A 284 7.03 -7.54 -9.40
CA GLU A 284 5.58 -7.60 -9.23
C GLU A 284 5.11 -6.74 -8.05
N THR A 285 3.96 -6.13 -8.22
CA THR A 285 3.29 -5.33 -7.20
C THR A 285 1.78 -5.42 -7.35
N CYS A 286 1.06 -5.35 -6.26
CA CYS A 286 -0.39 -5.22 -6.26
C CYS A 286 -0.76 -3.79 -5.85
N ARG A 287 -0.95 -2.91 -6.85
CA ARG A 287 -1.24 -1.48 -6.62
C ARG A 287 -2.56 -1.28 -5.91
N LEU A 288 -3.59 -2.05 -6.34
CA LEU A 288 -4.93 -1.95 -5.78
C LEU A 288 -4.95 -2.38 -4.31
N MET A 289 -4.30 -3.50 -3.94
CA MET A 289 -4.19 -3.91 -2.54
C MET A 289 -3.49 -2.84 -1.67
N ILE A 290 -2.43 -2.22 -2.19
CA ILE A 290 -1.73 -1.14 -1.49
C ILE A 290 -2.65 0.07 -1.30
N ALA A 291 -3.44 0.43 -2.32
CA ALA A 291 -4.40 1.54 -2.24
C ALA A 291 -5.52 1.22 -1.24
N THR A 292 -6.07 0.00 -1.28
CA THR A 292 -7.08 -0.49 -0.34
C THR A 292 -6.57 -0.39 1.11
N LEU A 293 -5.38 -0.91 1.40
CA LEU A 293 -4.79 -0.81 2.74
C LEU A 293 -4.56 0.64 3.19
N ARG A 294 -4.16 1.53 2.30
CA ARG A 294 -4.05 2.98 2.63
C ARG A 294 -5.39 3.59 3.01
N SER A 295 -6.44 3.25 2.28
CA SER A 295 -7.81 3.70 2.57
C SER A 295 -8.29 3.15 3.91
N ILE A 296 -8.06 1.86 4.17
CA ILE A 296 -8.36 1.20 5.45
C ILE A 296 -7.65 1.93 6.60
N PHE A 297 -6.34 2.19 6.51
CA PHE A 297 -5.58 2.88 7.56
C PHE A 297 -6.08 4.31 7.79
N LYS A 298 -6.51 5.01 6.74
CA LYS A 298 -7.14 6.33 6.86
C LYS A 298 -8.46 6.24 7.63
N ARG A 299 -9.33 5.26 7.31
CA ARG A 299 -10.60 5.03 8.02
C ARG A 299 -10.36 4.59 9.47
N ALA A 300 -9.31 3.83 9.74
CA ALA A 300 -8.89 3.45 11.08
C ALA A 300 -8.35 4.62 11.93
N GLY A 301 -8.10 5.79 11.31
CA GLY A 301 -7.50 6.95 11.97
C GLY A 301 -6.00 6.80 12.24
N TRP A 302 -5.31 5.90 11.54
CA TRP A 302 -3.88 5.64 11.74
C TRP A 302 -3.04 6.51 10.81
N THR A 303 -2.58 7.65 11.32
CA THR A 303 -1.73 8.57 10.56
C THR A 303 -0.31 8.02 10.41
N GLY A 304 0.17 7.91 9.17
CA GLY A 304 1.53 7.47 8.86
C GLY A 304 1.77 5.96 8.96
N VAL A 305 0.75 5.16 9.27
CA VAL A 305 0.82 3.70 9.26
C VAL A 305 0.78 3.19 7.80
N THR A 306 1.61 2.20 7.53
CA THR A 306 1.73 1.53 6.23
C THR A 306 1.77 0.01 6.46
N ALA A 307 1.59 -0.79 5.41
CA ALA A 307 1.80 -2.23 5.51
C ALA A 307 3.21 -2.60 6.02
N GLN A 308 4.22 -1.79 5.69
CA GLN A 308 5.58 -1.96 6.24
C GLN A 308 5.64 -1.66 7.73
N SER A 309 4.87 -0.67 8.22
CA SER A 309 4.77 -0.38 9.67
C SER A 309 4.09 -1.54 10.40
N ALA A 310 3.00 -2.08 9.86
CA ALA A 310 2.32 -3.26 10.42
C ALA A 310 3.27 -4.45 10.55
N ARG A 311 4.06 -4.71 9.51
CA ARG A 311 5.07 -5.76 9.53
C ARG A 311 6.14 -5.56 10.61
N ARG A 312 6.52 -4.29 10.92
CA ARG A 312 7.41 -3.96 12.03
C ARG A 312 6.76 -4.20 13.39
N VAL A 313 5.47 -3.89 13.51
CA VAL A 313 4.70 -4.22 14.73
C VAL A 313 4.74 -5.72 14.99
N VAL A 314 4.49 -6.55 13.98
CA VAL A 314 4.56 -8.01 14.10
C VAL A 314 5.95 -8.47 14.52
N ALA A 315 7.00 -7.99 13.82
CA ALA A 315 8.39 -8.32 14.15
C ALA A 315 8.73 -7.97 15.61
N ARG A 316 8.33 -6.78 16.05
CA ARG A 316 8.59 -6.31 17.41
C ARG A 316 7.88 -7.15 18.44
N ARG A 317 6.59 -7.46 18.22
CA ARG A 317 5.81 -8.29 19.14
C ARG A 317 6.35 -9.71 19.26
N LEU A 318 6.81 -10.29 18.16
CA LEU A 318 7.49 -11.59 18.21
C LEU A 318 8.74 -11.52 19.09
N ALA A 319 9.58 -10.50 18.89
CA ALA A 319 10.78 -10.31 19.71
C ALA A 319 10.44 -10.01 21.18
N ASP A 320 9.40 -9.20 21.46
CA ASP A 320 8.97 -8.91 22.83
C ASP A 320 8.37 -10.14 23.54
N LYS A 321 7.92 -11.14 22.78
CA LYS A 321 7.47 -12.46 23.26
C LYS A 321 8.61 -13.49 23.34
N GLY A 322 9.87 -13.07 23.13
CA GLY A 322 11.04 -13.93 23.23
C GLY A 322 11.50 -14.60 21.96
N ALA A 323 10.88 -14.32 20.80
CA ALA A 323 11.37 -14.86 19.54
C ALA A 323 12.75 -14.28 19.20
N ASP A 324 13.68 -15.14 18.84
CA ASP A 324 14.99 -14.75 18.36
C ASP A 324 14.97 -14.18 16.93
N GLY A 325 16.11 -13.68 16.47
CA GLY A 325 16.20 -13.09 15.13
C GLY A 325 15.98 -14.10 14.00
N ALA A 326 16.31 -15.38 14.19
CA ALA A 326 16.09 -16.43 13.21
C ALA A 326 14.59 -16.75 13.08
N GLN A 327 13.90 -16.92 14.21
CA GLN A 327 12.46 -17.15 14.27
C GLN A 327 11.66 -15.97 13.66
N VAL A 328 12.02 -14.73 14.00
CA VAL A 328 11.42 -13.53 13.38
C VAL A 328 11.69 -13.52 11.86
N GLY A 329 12.90 -13.92 11.46
CA GLY A 329 13.28 -14.03 10.04
C GLY A 329 12.45 -15.09 9.31
N GLU A 330 12.27 -16.26 9.90
CA GLU A 330 11.50 -17.37 9.37
C GLU A 330 10.03 -16.96 9.15
N ILE A 331 9.34 -16.51 10.21
CA ILE A 331 7.93 -16.09 10.14
C ILE A 331 7.71 -14.98 9.11
N LEU A 332 8.64 -14.03 9.02
CA LEU A 332 8.51 -12.90 8.11
C LEU A 332 9.17 -13.12 6.73
N GLY A 333 9.76 -14.27 6.45
CA GLY A 333 10.42 -14.57 5.19
C GLY A 333 11.62 -13.64 4.91
N LEU A 334 12.47 -13.42 5.93
CA LEU A 334 13.67 -12.61 5.83
C LEU A 334 14.90 -13.50 5.90
N SER A 335 15.68 -13.58 4.82
CA SER A 335 16.82 -14.47 4.70
C SER A 335 18.12 -13.93 5.34
N SER A 336 18.15 -12.65 5.75
CA SER A 336 19.36 -12.06 6.32
C SER A 336 19.12 -11.43 7.70
N SER A 337 20.04 -11.65 8.62
CA SER A 337 20.05 -11.04 9.96
C SER A 337 20.07 -9.50 9.89
N ARG A 338 20.70 -8.95 8.84
CA ARG A 338 20.68 -7.49 8.58
C ARG A 338 19.26 -6.98 8.27
N ALA A 339 18.47 -7.77 7.51
CA ALA A 339 17.07 -7.40 7.20
C ALA A 339 16.19 -7.47 8.44
N VAL A 340 16.38 -8.49 9.30
CA VAL A 340 15.68 -8.60 10.58
C VAL A 340 16.04 -7.43 11.49
N ARG A 341 17.33 -7.13 11.69
CA ARG A 341 17.77 -5.96 12.49
C ARG A 341 17.23 -4.64 11.97
N ARG A 342 17.14 -4.47 10.64
CA ARG A 342 16.53 -3.26 10.03
C ARG A 342 15.03 -3.16 10.31
N LEU A 343 14.34 -4.30 10.36
CA LEU A 343 12.91 -4.35 10.63
C LEU A 343 12.62 -4.08 12.12
N LEU A 344 13.36 -4.69 13.02
CA LEU A 344 13.24 -4.47 14.46
C LEU A 344 13.67 -3.06 14.87
N GLY A 345 14.56 -2.41 14.09
CA GLY A 345 15.08 -1.09 14.40
C GLY A 345 16.12 -1.11 15.52
N SER A 346 16.69 0.07 15.83
CA SER A 346 17.70 0.25 16.86
C SER A 346 17.13 0.45 18.26
N ASN A 347 15.85 0.16 18.48
CA ASN A 347 15.22 0.36 19.78
C ASN A 347 15.73 -0.75 20.73
N ARG A 348 16.98 -0.62 21.19
CA ARG A 348 17.45 -1.35 22.35
C ARG A 348 16.59 -0.88 23.52
N ARG A 349 15.97 -1.81 24.27
CA ARG A 349 15.41 -1.46 25.57
C ARG A 349 16.50 -0.72 26.35
N PRO A 350 16.19 0.40 27.02
CA PRO A 350 17.17 1.04 27.91
C PRO A 350 17.74 -0.02 28.85
N LEU A 351 19.06 0.00 29.04
CA LEU A 351 19.74 -0.99 29.92
C LEU A 351 19.11 -1.00 31.33
N GLU A 352 18.62 0.13 31.79
CA GLU A 352 17.90 0.28 33.06
C GLU A 352 16.62 -0.58 33.12
N ASN A 353 15.87 -0.69 32.02
CA ASN A 353 14.69 -1.54 31.97
C ASN A 353 15.04 -3.03 31.91
N LEU A 354 16.16 -3.39 31.27
CA LEU A 354 16.66 -4.76 31.28
C LEU A 354 17.18 -5.15 32.68
N ALA A 355 17.82 -4.21 33.37
CA ALA A 355 18.33 -4.44 34.72
C ALA A 355 17.22 -4.62 35.77
N ARG A 356 16.07 -3.95 35.60
CA ARG A 356 14.88 -4.12 36.48
C ARG A 356 14.21 -5.48 36.35
N GLU A 357 14.40 -6.17 35.26
CA GLU A 357 13.81 -7.50 34.99
C GLU A 357 14.73 -8.65 35.45
N LEU A 358 15.87 -8.35 36.09
CA LEU A 358 16.83 -9.35 36.57
C LEU A 358 16.54 -9.87 37.98
N VAL A 359 15.60 -9.26 38.74
CA VAL A 359 15.25 -9.66 40.11
C VAL A 359 13.76 -9.82 40.24
#